data_0a92579a039ff0a0b394fc189e9e55e3
#
_entry.id   0a92579a039ff0a0b394fc189e9e55e3
#
_cell.length_a   1.000
_cell.length_b   1.000
_cell.length_c   1.000
_cell.angle_alpha   90.00
_cell.angle_beta   90.00
_cell.angle_gamma   90.00
#
_symmetry.space_group_name_H-M   'P 1'
#
loop_
_entity.id
_entity.type
_entity.pdbx_description
1 polymer ?
#
loop_
_entity_poly.entity_id
_entity_poly.type
_entity_poly.pdbx_seq_one_letter_code
_entity_poly.pdbx_strand_id
1 'polypeptide(L)'
;WDILGKLGIKELNLEINTLGDTNDRSNFQKSFLKWLEINKDSLDLDSQNRITKNPLRILDSKNIQTKKALENAPRLFDFLSEKSHNRYSDLKKQLEVLKIPYVENFNLVRGLDYYTHTAFEITSGALGSQATVCGGGRYDDLIKQMGGPNTPAIGFAIGLERLILLAGKDLEVPRNTDIYIINQGLIAESLALDLSRKLRNYDL
;
A
#
# COMPACT_ATOMS: atom_id res chain seq x y z
N TRP A 1 -2.55 -5.69 -11.70
CA TRP A 1 -1.46 -6.35 -12.43
C TRP A 1 -1.52 -6.06 -13.92
N ASP A 2 -2.66 -6.34 -14.56
CA ASP A 2 -2.84 -6.11 -16.00
C ASP A 2 -2.73 -4.65 -16.41
N ILE A 3 -3.22 -3.72 -15.56
CA ILE A 3 -3.08 -2.28 -15.80
C ILE A 3 -1.59 -1.91 -15.85
N LEU A 4 -0.81 -2.34 -14.87
CA LEU A 4 0.62 -2.04 -14.82
C LEU A 4 1.38 -2.68 -15.98
N GLY A 5 1.02 -3.90 -16.35
CA GLY A 5 1.57 -4.58 -17.53
C GLY A 5 1.27 -3.87 -18.85
N LYS A 6 0.03 -3.39 -19.03
CA LYS A 6 -0.38 -2.59 -20.22
C LYS A 6 0.31 -1.24 -20.31
N LEU A 7 0.72 -0.68 -19.17
CA LEU A 7 1.53 0.54 -19.11
C LEU A 7 3.04 0.28 -19.34
N GLY A 8 3.42 -0.96 -19.67
CA GLY A 8 4.81 -1.33 -19.96
C GLY A 8 5.71 -1.40 -18.72
N ILE A 9 5.15 -1.35 -17.51
CA ILE A 9 5.94 -1.39 -16.29
C ILE A 9 6.46 -2.80 -16.05
N LYS A 10 7.78 -2.91 -15.88
CA LYS A 10 8.51 -4.16 -15.70
C LYS A 10 8.99 -4.32 -14.26
N GLU A 11 9.58 -5.48 -13.95
CA GLU A 11 10.17 -5.79 -12.64
C GLU A 11 9.17 -5.63 -11.48
N LEU A 12 7.91 -6.03 -11.75
CA LEU A 12 6.86 -6.02 -10.74
C LEU A 12 6.95 -7.26 -9.84
N ASN A 13 6.78 -7.04 -8.55
CA ASN A 13 6.63 -8.11 -7.56
C ASN A 13 5.31 -7.90 -6.82
N LEU A 14 4.45 -8.94 -6.83
CA LEU A 14 3.20 -8.95 -6.06
C LEU A 14 3.46 -9.64 -4.73
N GLU A 15 3.34 -8.89 -3.65
CA GLU A 15 3.36 -9.42 -2.28
C GLU A 15 1.94 -9.56 -1.75
N ILE A 16 1.63 -10.72 -1.19
CA ILE A 16 0.32 -11.00 -0.60
C ILE A 16 0.45 -11.45 0.84
N ASN A 17 -0.56 -11.15 1.64
CA ASN A 17 -0.73 -11.66 2.99
C ASN A 17 -2.22 -11.84 3.31
N THR A 18 -2.51 -12.55 4.39
CA THR A 18 -3.83 -12.58 5.00
C THR A 18 -3.78 -12.02 6.42
N LEU A 19 -4.69 -11.11 6.72
CA LEU A 19 -4.86 -10.53 8.05
C LEU A 19 -5.95 -11.25 8.86
N GLY A 20 -6.52 -12.33 8.30
CA GLY A 20 -7.63 -13.03 8.91
C GLY A 20 -8.88 -12.18 9.07
N ASP A 21 -9.85 -12.70 9.79
CA ASP A 21 -11.00 -11.93 10.25
C ASP A 21 -10.70 -11.17 11.56
N THR A 22 -11.70 -10.47 12.08
CA THR A 22 -11.57 -9.70 13.32
C THR A 22 -11.22 -10.56 14.53
N ASN A 23 -11.71 -11.80 14.59
CA ASN A 23 -11.41 -12.72 15.69
C ASN A 23 -9.98 -13.27 15.59
N ASP A 24 -9.56 -13.69 14.39
CA ASP A 24 -8.20 -14.15 14.11
C ASP A 24 -7.19 -13.09 14.54
N ARG A 25 -7.42 -11.84 14.09
CA ARG A 25 -6.58 -10.70 14.41
C ARG A 25 -6.57 -10.36 15.90
N SER A 26 -7.72 -10.42 16.59
CA SER A 26 -7.80 -10.16 18.02
C SER A 26 -7.01 -11.20 18.83
N ASN A 27 -7.09 -12.47 18.47
CA ASN A 27 -6.36 -13.54 19.12
C ASN A 27 -4.83 -13.39 18.90
N PHE A 28 -4.43 -13.11 17.68
CA PHE A 28 -3.03 -12.80 17.35
C PHE A 28 -2.53 -11.59 18.15
N GLN A 29 -3.28 -10.49 18.15
CA GLN A 29 -2.88 -9.24 18.82
C GLN A 29 -2.64 -9.44 20.32
N LYS A 30 -3.48 -10.24 21.00
CA LYS A 30 -3.27 -10.56 22.43
C LYS A 30 -1.95 -11.31 22.66
N SER A 31 -1.63 -12.28 21.80
CA SER A 31 -0.39 -13.04 21.89
C SER A 31 0.83 -12.19 21.53
N PHE A 32 0.69 -11.39 20.48
CA PHE A 32 1.77 -10.51 20.00
C PHE A 32 2.10 -9.41 21.00
N LEU A 33 1.10 -8.79 21.65
CA LEU A 33 1.32 -7.80 22.70
C LEU A 33 2.10 -8.40 23.89
N LYS A 34 1.73 -9.59 24.35
CA LYS A 34 2.47 -10.28 25.42
C LYS A 34 3.94 -10.52 25.01
N TRP A 35 4.15 -10.94 23.77
CA TRP A 35 5.50 -11.15 23.24
C TRP A 35 6.30 -9.84 23.16
N LEU A 36 5.66 -8.74 22.71
CA LEU A 36 6.29 -7.41 22.62
C LEU A 36 6.68 -6.88 24.00
N GLU A 37 5.86 -7.08 25.03
CA GLU A 37 6.15 -6.68 26.40
C GLU A 37 7.38 -7.40 26.95
N ILE A 38 7.50 -8.70 26.71
CA ILE A 38 8.63 -9.52 27.15
C ILE A 38 9.93 -9.15 26.41
N ASN A 39 9.81 -8.84 25.11
CA ASN A 39 10.96 -8.60 24.23
C ASN A 39 11.20 -7.11 23.95
N LYS A 40 10.64 -6.20 24.75
CA LYS A 40 10.67 -4.75 24.53
C LYS A 40 12.08 -4.22 24.31
N ASP A 41 13.05 -4.67 25.11
CA ASP A 41 14.44 -4.20 25.04
C ASP A 41 15.18 -4.64 23.76
N SER A 42 14.64 -5.62 23.04
CA SER A 42 15.14 -6.09 21.75
C SER A 42 14.67 -5.23 20.57
N LEU A 43 13.76 -4.28 20.81
CA LEU A 43 13.15 -3.43 19.79
C LEU A 43 13.84 -2.05 19.76
N ASP A 44 13.82 -1.41 18.60
CA ASP A 44 14.21 -0.01 18.49
C ASP A 44 13.21 0.92 19.19
N LEU A 45 13.63 2.15 19.53
CA LEU A 45 12.83 3.11 20.28
C LEU A 45 11.49 3.48 19.62
N ASP A 46 11.46 3.58 18.28
CA ASP A 46 10.21 3.88 17.55
C ASP A 46 9.23 2.70 17.67
N SER A 47 9.73 1.48 17.52
CA SER A 47 8.96 0.25 17.72
C SER A 47 8.43 0.12 19.16
N GLN A 48 9.24 0.43 20.16
CA GLN A 48 8.79 0.45 21.56
C GLN A 48 7.65 1.45 21.79
N ASN A 49 7.72 2.64 21.21
CA ASN A 49 6.67 3.66 21.30
C ASN A 49 5.37 3.25 20.59
N ARG A 50 5.45 2.32 19.64
CA ARG A 50 4.29 1.79 18.90
C ARG A 50 3.56 0.68 19.63
N ILE A 51 4.15 0.03 20.63
CA ILE A 51 3.54 -1.08 21.38
C ILE A 51 2.14 -0.69 21.88
N THR A 52 1.99 0.51 22.45
CA THR A 52 0.71 0.99 23.00
C THR A 52 -0.20 1.66 21.98
N LYS A 53 0.34 2.15 20.86
CA LYS A 53 -0.42 2.94 19.87
C LYS A 53 -0.93 2.09 18.71
N ASN A 54 -0.04 1.34 18.10
CA ASN A 54 -0.34 0.48 16.95
C ASN A 54 0.69 -0.66 16.84
N PRO A 55 0.54 -1.71 17.65
CA PRO A 55 1.52 -2.79 17.73
C PRO A 55 1.71 -3.53 16.41
N LEU A 56 0.66 -3.67 15.58
CA LEU A 56 0.76 -4.37 14.31
C LEU A 56 1.72 -3.69 13.32
N ARG A 57 1.91 -2.38 13.42
CA ARG A 57 2.89 -1.65 12.58
C ARG A 57 4.35 -1.96 12.90
N ILE A 58 4.62 -2.61 14.05
CA ILE A 58 5.97 -3.08 14.39
C ILE A 58 6.40 -4.19 13.43
N LEU A 59 5.46 -5.00 12.92
CA LEU A 59 5.72 -6.06 11.94
C LEU A 59 6.35 -5.53 10.65
N ASP A 60 5.99 -4.31 10.24
CA ASP A 60 6.53 -3.63 9.04
C ASP A 60 7.75 -2.74 9.36
N SER A 61 8.40 -2.94 10.50
CA SER A 61 9.59 -2.17 10.85
C SER A 61 10.71 -2.40 9.85
N LYS A 62 11.36 -1.31 9.42
CA LYS A 62 12.56 -1.36 8.58
C LYS A 62 13.86 -1.43 9.39
N ASN A 63 13.76 -1.26 10.70
CA ASN A 63 14.92 -1.32 11.59
C ASN A 63 15.46 -2.76 11.68
N ILE A 64 16.78 -2.91 11.52
CA ILE A 64 17.44 -4.23 11.46
C ILE A 64 17.32 -4.96 12.81
N GLN A 65 17.46 -4.25 13.94
CA GLN A 65 17.34 -4.82 15.28
C GLN A 65 15.94 -5.39 15.49
N THR A 66 14.91 -4.61 15.21
CA THR A 66 13.51 -5.04 15.35
C THR A 66 13.17 -6.18 14.38
N LYS A 67 13.63 -6.14 13.13
CA LYS A 67 13.44 -7.26 12.19
C LYS A 67 14.00 -8.57 12.73
N LYS A 68 15.21 -8.53 13.27
CA LYS A 68 15.85 -9.71 13.86
C LYS A 68 15.08 -10.23 15.10
N ALA A 69 14.57 -9.35 15.94
CA ALA A 69 13.74 -9.73 17.07
C ALA A 69 12.44 -10.41 16.60
N LEU A 70 11.79 -9.85 15.57
CA LEU A 70 10.52 -10.35 15.01
C LEU A 70 10.61 -11.76 14.37
N GLU A 71 11.80 -12.26 14.06
CA GLU A 71 11.96 -13.65 13.55
C GLU A 71 11.39 -14.70 14.51
N ASN A 72 11.40 -14.39 15.82
CA ASN A 72 10.87 -15.27 16.88
C ASN A 72 9.49 -14.82 17.39
N ALA A 73 8.85 -13.86 16.75
CA ALA A 73 7.55 -13.37 17.15
C ALA A 73 6.43 -14.33 16.70
N PRO A 74 5.29 -14.35 17.41
CA PRO A 74 4.10 -15.02 16.93
C PRO A 74 3.72 -14.52 15.55
N ARG A 75 3.30 -15.41 14.65
CA ARG A 75 2.84 -15.07 13.32
C ARG A 75 1.32 -15.06 13.28
N LEU A 76 0.72 -14.06 12.64
CA LEU A 76 -0.73 -13.99 12.50
C LEU A 76 -1.29 -15.24 11.81
N PHE A 77 -0.52 -15.80 10.89
CA PHE A 77 -0.90 -17.02 10.18
C PHE A 77 -1.25 -18.21 11.10
N ASP A 78 -0.58 -18.33 12.25
CA ASP A 78 -0.79 -19.42 13.23
C ASP A 78 -2.11 -19.24 14.03
N PHE A 79 -2.76 -18.08 13.91
CA PHE A 79 -4.01 -17.74 14.60
C PHE A 79 -5.23 -17.73 13.67
N LEU A 80 -5.03 -18.06 12.40
CA LEU A 80 -6.12 -18.07 11.43
C LEU A 80 -7.09 -19.21 11.72
N SER A 81 -8.38 -18.92 11.64
CA SER A 81 -9.43 -19.93 11.59
C SER A 81 -9.33 -20.75 10.29
N GLU A 82 -9.88 -21.96 10.31
CA GLU A 82 -9.97 -22.81 9.12
C GLU A 82 -10.59 -22.07 7.92
N LYS A 83 -11.64 -21.26 8.18
CA LYS A 83 -12.29 -20.44 7.16
C LYS A 83 -11.33 -19.43 6.53
N SER A 84 -10.51 -18.77 7.35
CA SER A 84 -9.53 -17.80 6.87
C SER A 84 -8.39 -18.48 6.11
N HIS A 85 -7.94 -19.64 6.56
CA HIS A 85 -6.98 -20.48 5.85
C HIS A 85 -7.49 -20.89 4.46
N ASN A 86 -8.72 -21.42 4.40
CA ASN A 86 -9.33 -21.86 3.14
C ASN A 86 -9.45 -20.70 2.16
N ARG A 87 -9.92 -19.52 2.62
CA ARG A 87 -10.01 -18.32 1.79
C ARG A 87 -8.66 -17.89 1.21
N TYR A 88 -7.61 -17.92 2.01
CA TYR A 88 -6.27 -17.56 1.56
C TYR A 88 -5.70 -18.59 0.59
N SER A 89 -5.95 -19.87 0.81
CA SER A 89 -5.61 -20.94 -0.12
C SER A 89 -6.32 -20.78 -1.46
N ASP A 90 -7.61 -20.43 -1.45
CA ASP A 90 -8.36 -20.22 -2.69
C ASP A 90 -7.88 -19.00 -3.46
N LEU A 91 -7.48 -17.92 -2.78
CA LEU A 91 -6.83 -16.78 -3.43
C LEU A 91 -5.55 -17.22 -4.17
N LYS A 92 -4.70 -18.02 -3.55
CA LYS A 92 -3.47 -18.51 -4.17
C LYS A 92 -3.74 -19.33 -5.41
N LYS A 93 -4.70 -20.27 -5.33
CA LYS A 93 -5.13 -21.07 -6.50
C LYS A 93 -5.63 -20.18 -7.65
N GLN A 94 -6.39 -19.11 -7.34
CA GLN A 94 -6.85 -18.18 -8.36
C GLN A 94 -5.71 -17.42 -9.02
N LEU A 95 -4.71 -16.96 -8.26
CA LEU A 95 -3.51 -16.32 -8.80
C LEU A 95 -2.72 -17.27 -9.71
N GLU A 96 -2.61 -18.54 -9.33
CA GLU A 96 -1.97 -19.59 -10.13
C GLU A 96 -2.71 -19.82 -11.46
N VAL A 97 -4.05 -19.91 -11.43
CA VAL A 97 -4.89 -20.04 -12.65
C VAL A 97 -4.69 -18.82 -13.57
N LEU A 98 -4.59 -17.61 -13.00
CA LEU A 98 -4.35 -16.38 -13.75
C LEU A 98 -2.88 -16.21 -14.17
N LYS A 99 -1.99 -17.11 -13.74
CA LYS A 99 -0.54 -17.04 -13.97
C LYS A 99 0.08 -15.73 -13.49
N ILE A 100 -0.44 -15.18 -12.40
CA ILE A 100 0.11 -14.00 -11.74
C ILE A 100 1.11 -14.48 -10.68
N PRO A 101 2.42 -14.18 -10.85
CA PRO A 101 3.42 -14.55 -9.86
C PRO A 101 3.22 -13.74 -8.58
N TYR A 102 3.41 -14.36 -7.43
CA TYR A 102 3.29 -13.71 -6.13
C TYR A 102 4.31 -14.25 -5.13
N VAL A 103 4.55 -13.46 -4.10
CA VAL A 103 5.35 -13.83 -2.93
C VAL A 103 4.49 -13.67 -1.68
N GLU A 104 4.49 -14.66 -0.80
CA GLU A 104 3.85 -14.56 0.51
C GLU A 104 4.75 -13.75 1.45
N ASN A 105 4.25 -12.60 1.93
CA ASN A 105 4.94 -11.75 2.90
C ASN A 105 4.12 -11.65 4.18
N PHE A 106 4.37 -12.50 5.16
CA PHE A 106 3.63 -12.54 6.42
C PHE A 106 3.84 -11.31 7.31
N ASN A 107 4.82 -10.46 6.99
CA ASN A 107 5.03 -9.18 7.66
C ASN A 107 4.29 -8.03 6.98
N LEU A 108 3.67 -8.28 5.82
CA LEU A 108 2.91 -7.27 5.12
C LEU A 108 1.66 -6.89 5.92
N VAL A 109 1.70 -5.74 6.57
CA VAL A 109 0.56 -5.09 7.22
C VAL A 109 0.30 -3.75 6.55
N ARG A 110 -0.96 -3.38 6.41
CA ARG A 110 -1.34 -2.09 5.81
C ARG A 110 -1.34 -0.99 6.86
N GLY A 111 -1.12 0.24 6.42
CA GLY A 111 -1.07 1.41 7.28
C GLY A 111 -2.38 1.78 7.99
N LEU A 112 -3.48 1.11 7.66
CA LEU A 112 -4.83 1.38 8.17
C LEU A 112 -5.44 0.09 8.75
N ASP A 113 -6.08 0.21 9.89
CA ASP A 113 -6.54 -0.93 10.71
C ASP A 113 -7.84 -1.58 10.21
N TYR A 114 -8.45 -1.02 9.17
CA TYR A 114 -9.72 -1.51 8.63
C TYR A 114 -9.59 -2.77 7.73
N TYR A 115 -8.38 -3.10 7.28
CA TYR A 115 -8.18 -4.26 6.42
C TYR A 115 -8.49 -5.58 7.13
N THR A 116 -9.14 -6.49 6.39
CA THR A 116 -9.46 -7.86 6.80
C THR A 116 -9.01 -8.83 5.71
N HIS A 117 -8.74 -10.08 6.06
CA HIS A 117 -8.35 -11.12 5.12
C HIS A 117 -7.17 -10.68 4.21
N THR A 118 -7.42 -10.54 2.92
CA THR A 118 -6.36 -10.27 1.94
C THR A 118 -5.81 -8.86 2.04
N ALA A 119 -4.49 -8.75 2.16
CA ALA A 119 -3.71 -7.55 1.93
C ALA A 119 -2.69 -7.81 0.84
N PHE A 120 -2.41 -6.82 0.00
CA PHE A 120 -1.39 -6.94 -1.05
C PHE A 120 -0.65 -5.63 -1.30
N GLU A 121 0.56 -5.77 -1.81
CA GLU A 121 1.35 -4.69 -2.41
C GLU A 121 1.95 -5.15 -3.73
N ILE A 122 2.00 -4.23 -4.69
CA ILE A 122 2.80 -4.41 -5.90
C ILE A 122 3.97 -3.44 -5.81
N THR A 123 5.17 -3.99 -5.85
CA THR A 123 6.41 -3.24 -5.78
C THR A 123 7.14 -3.30 -7.12
N SER A 124 8.02 -2.32 -7.38
CA SER A 124 8.94 -2.35 -8.52
C SER A 124 10.35 -2.06 -8.05
N GLY A 125 11.29 -2.92 -8.46
CA GLY A 125 12.72 -2.75 -8.17
C GLY A 125 13.31 -1.45 -8.71
N ALA A 126 12.71 -0.87 -9.75
CA ALA A 126 13.16 0.38 -10.36
C ALA A 126 12.96 1.63 -9.49
N LEU A 127 12.16 1.55 -8.41
CA LEU A 127 11.90 2.66 -7.48
C LEU A 127 12.81 2.65 -6.23
N GLY A 128 13.75 1.73 -6.12
CA GLY A 128 14.66 1.64 -4.97
C GLY A 128 13.94 1.44 -3.63
N SER A 129 14.26 2.23 -2.60
CA SER A 129 13.74 2.05 -1.24
C SER A 129 12.23 2.32 -1.08
N GLN A 130 11.60 2.99 -2.04
CA GLN A 130 10.16 3.28 -2.06
C GLN A 130 9.43 2.46 -3.12
N ALA A 131 9.69 1.17 -3.14
CA ALA A 131 9.31 0.24 -4.18
C ALA A 131 7.79 0.07 -4.41
N THR A 132 6.92 0.39 -3.44
CA THR A 132 5.47 0.18 -3.54
C THR A 132 4.84 1.10 -4.58
N VAL A 133 4.28 0.52 -5.63
CA VAL A 133 3.54 1.21 -6.71
C VAL A 133 2.05 1.21 -6.43
N CYS A 134 1.54 0.06 -6.00
CA CYS A 134 0.13 -0.18 -5.74
C CYS A 134 -0.04 -0.96 -4.45
N GLY A 135 -1.08 -0.70 -3.72
CA GLY A 135 -1.40 -1.48 -2.54
C GLY A 135 -2.85 -1.41 -2.15
N GLY A 136 -3.37 -2.50 -1.64
CA GLY A 136 -4.77 -2.63 -1.30
C GLY A 136 -5.09 -3.87 -0.52
N GLY A 137 -6.36 -4.25 -0.54
CA GLY A 137 -6.84 -5.45 0.12
C GLY A 137 -8.35 -5.44 0.33
N ARG A 138 -8.79 -6.32 1.21
CA ARG A 138 -10.17 -6.50 1.60
C ARG A 138 -10.45 -5.77 2.93
N TYR A 139 -11.61 -5.20 3.10
CA TYR A 139 -12.02 -4.45 4.29
C TYR A 139 -13.53 -4.58 4.55
N ASP A 140 -13.93 -5.75 5.02
CA ASP A 140 -15.34 -6.13 5.17
C ASP A 140 -16.09 -5.33 6.22
N ASP A 141 -15.40 -4.82 7.25
CA ASP A 141 -16.02 -4.15 8.38
C ASP A 141 -16.07 -2.60 8.23
N LEU A 142 -15.40 -2.02 7.22
CA LEU A 142 -15.23 -0.58 7.10
C LEU A 142 -16.57 0.14 6.94
N ILE A 143 -17.44 -0.33 6.06
CA ILE A 143 -18.74 0.30 5.79
C ILE A 143 -19.60 0.28 7.05
N LYS A 144 -19.59 -0.82 7.80
CA LYS A 144 -20.29 -0.95 9.08
C LYS A 144 -19.73 0.01 10.14
N GLN A 145 -18.40 0.16 10.22
CA GLN A 145 -17.76 1.10 11.14
C GLN A 145 -18.10 2.56 10.82
N MET A 146 -18.40 2.86 9.57
CA MET A 146 -18.86 4.19 9.13
C MET A 146 -20.37 4.40 9.28
N GLY A 147 -21.08 3.46 9.93
CA GLY A 147 -22.52 3.54 10.16
C GLY A 147 -23.41 2.98 9.04
N GLY A 148 -22.82 2.37 8.02
CA GLY A 148 -23.54 1.69 6.94
C GLY A 148 -23.89 0.23 7.26
N PRO A 149 -24.53 -0.48 6.32
CA PRO A 149 -24.82 -1.91 6.46
C PRO A 149 -23.53 -2.74 6.43
N ASN A 150 -23.61 -3.99 6.93
CA ASN A 150 -22.50 -4.93 6.84
C ASN A 150 -22.28 -5.35 5.38
N THR A 151 -21.34 -4.68 4.72
CA THR A 151 -21.05 -4.85 3.28
C THR A 151 -19.57 -5.15 3.09
N PRO A 152 -19.22 -6.35 2.60
CA PRO A 152 -17.85 -6.67 2.22
C PRO A 152 -17.35 -5.74 1.11
N ALA A 153 -16.11 -5.29 1.23
CA ALA A 153 -15.51 -4.41 0.24
C ALA A 153 -14.04 -4.75 -0.01
N ILE A 154 -13.59 -4.41 -1.21
CA ILE A 154 -12.20 -4.49 -1.64
C ILE A 154 -11.82 -3.19 -2.34
N GLY A 155 -10.53 -2.86 -2.31
CA GLY A 155 -10.02 -1.72 -3.06
C GLY A 155 -8.51 -1.65 -3.02
N PHE A 156 -8.00 -0.75 -3.83
CA PHE A 156 -6.57 -0.48 -3.90
C PHE A 156 -6.31 0.99 -4.26
N ALA A 157 -5.10 1.43 -4.00
CA ALA A 157 -4.61 2.73 -4.42
C ALA A 157 -3.28 2.57 -5.17
N ILE A 158 -3.08 3.43 -6.17
CA ILE A 158 -1.85 3.51 -6.95
C ILE A 158 -1.21 4.88 -6.69
N GLY A 159 0.10 4.90 -6.45
CA GLY A 159 0.86 6.14 -6.39
C GLY A 159 1.06 6.71 -7.79
N LEU A 160 0.30 7.75 -8.16
CA LEU A 160 0.32 8.30 -9.51
C LEU A 160 1.71 8.80 -9.91
N GLU A 161 2.41 9.49 -9.02
CA GLU A 161 3.76 9.99 -9.26
C GLU A 161 4.75 8.84 -9.50
N ARG A 162 4.62 7.76 -8.72
CA ARG A 162 5.45 6.55 -8.89
C ARG A 162 5.17 5.85 -10.20
N LEU A 163 3.90 5.82 -10.60
CA LEU A 163 3.47 5.26 -11.87
C LEU A 163 4.08 6.05 -13.04
N ILE A 164 4.02 7.38 -12.98
CA ILE A 164 4.61 8.27 -13.99
C ILE A 164 6.13 8.11 -14.05
N LEU A 165 6.80 8.00 -12.89
CA LEU A 165 8.25 7.77 -12.85
C LEU A 165 8.67 6.46 -13.52
N LEU A 166 7.85 5.41 -13.37
CA LEU A 166 8.11 4.10 -13.98
C LEU A 166 7.78 4.06 -15.47
N ALA A 167 6.67 4.66 -15.87
CA ALA A 167 6.17 4.66 -17.26
C ALA A 167 6.73 5.83 -18.09
N GLY A 168 7.21 6.89 -17.43
CA GLY A 168 7.42 8.20 -18.02
C GLY A 168 8.51 8.30 -19.09
N LYS A 169 9.36 7.30 -19.26
CA LYS A 169 10.36 7.29 -20.36
C LYS A 169 9.75 6.92 -21.72
N ASP A 170 8.62 6.20 -21.70
CA ASP A 170 7.95 5.66 -22.88
C ASP A 170 6.58 6.35 -23.13
N LEU A 171 6.18 7.28 -22.24
CA LEU A 171 4.96 8.07 -22.44
C LEU A 171 5.26 9.25 -23.35
N GLU A 172 4.85 9.15 -24.60
CA GLU A 172 4.72 10.34 -25.46
C GLU A 172 3.55 11.18 -24.93
N VAL A 173 3.89 12.21 -24.16
CA VAL A 173 2.90 13.23 -23.76
C VAL A 173 2.79 14.20 -24.94
N PRO A 174 1.63 14.27 -25.62
CA PRO A 174 1.43 15.28 -26.65
C PRO A 174 1.66 16.66 -26.02
N ARG A 175 2.54 17.44 -26.62
CA ARG A 175 2.76 18.82 -26.20
C ARG A 175 1.57 19.66 -26.66
N ASN A 176 0.59 19.79 -25.77
CA ASN A 176 -0.60 20.60 -26.03
C ASN A 176 -0.43 22.06 -25.56
N THR A 177 0.82 22.53 -25.41
CA THR A 177 1.11 23.87 -24.92
C THR A 177 1.97 24.58 -25.96
N ASP A 178 1.38 25.53 -26.66
CA ASP A 178 2.06 26.33 -27.66
C ASP A 178 2.88 27.45 -27.01
N ILE A 179 2.36 28.03 -25.94
CA ILE A 179 2.98 29.15 -25.24
C ILE A 179 3.01 28.90 -23.73
N TYR A 180 4.18 29.10 -23.12
CA TYR A 180 4.37 29.05 -21.67
C TYR A 180 4.76 30.42 -21.14
N ILE A 181 3.94 30.99 -20.26
CA ILE A 181 4.16 32.33 -19.71
C ILE A 181 4.77 32.20 -18.31
N ILE A 182 5.98 32.75 -18.14
CA ILE A 182 6.66 32.88 -16.85
C ILE A 182 6.59 34.32 -16.42
N ASN A 183 6.10 34.60 -15.22
CA ASN A 183 6.00 35.92 -14.64
C ASN A 183 6.79 36.02 -13.33
N GLN A 184 7.28 37.24 -13.03
CA GLN A 184 7.94 37.56 -11.78
C GLN A 184 7.48 38.90 -11.25
N GLY A 185 6.89 38.93 -10.03
CA GLY A 185 6.35 40.09 -9.34
C GLY A 185 4.90 40.41 -9.68
N LEU A 186 4.23 41.13 -8.76
CA LEU A 186 2.78 41.36 -8.76
C LEU A 186 2.24 42.02 -10.03
N ILE A 187 2.99 43.00 -10.60
CA ILE A 187 2.58 43.69 -11.84
C ILE A 187 2.63 42.70 -13.00
N ALA A 188 3.68 41.90 -13.09
CA ALA A 188 3.86 40.91 -14.16
C ALA A 188 2.81 39.78 -14.04
N GLU A 189 2.38 39.42 -12.83
CA GLU A 189 1.33 38.44 -12.61
C GLU A 189 0.01 38.86 -13.25
N SER A 190 -0.42 40.09 -13.02
CA SER A 190 -1.66 40.66 -13.62
C SER A 190 -1.60 40.71 -15.14
N LEU A 191 -0.45 41.10 -15.69
CA LEU A 191 -0.24 41.12 -17.13
C LEU A 191 -0.22 39.71 -17.75
N ALA A 192 0.42 38.75 -17.08
CA ALA A 192 0.45 37.34 -17.49
C ALA A 192 -0.95 36.73 -17.52
N LEU A 193 -1.78 37.04 -16.54
CA LEU A 193 -3.14 36.58 -16.47
C LEU A 193 -3.99 37.12 -17.64
N ASP A 194 -3.91 38.43 -17.92
CA ASP A 194 -4.61 39.07 -19.05
C ASP A 194 -4.14 38.53 -20.39
N LEU A 195 -2.82 38.39 -20.57
CA LEU A 195 -2.22 37.83 -21.78
C LEU A 195 -2.65 36.36 -21.99
N SER A 196 -2.60 35.52 -20.94
CA SER A 196 -3.06 34.10 -21.02
C SER A 196 -4.51 34.01 -21.46
N ARG A 197 -5.37 34.91 -20.92
CA ARG A 197 -6.78 34.95 -21.29
C ARG A 197 -6.96 35.34 -22.76
N LYS A 198 -6.20 36.31 -23.23
CA LYS A 198 -6.24 36.76 -24.66
C LYS A 198 -5.78 35.63 -25.58
N LEU A 199 -4.66 34.98 -25.28
CA LEU A 199 -4.11 33.89 -26.09
C LEU A 199 -5.10 32.73 -26.23
N ARG A 200 -5.76 32.32 -25.14
CA ARG A 200 -6.80 31.26 -25.18
C ARG A 200 -7.98 31.60 -26.10
N ASN A 201 -8.28 32.88 -26.33
CA ASN A 201 -9.30 33.29 -27.29
C ASN A 201 -8.90 33.07 -28.75
N TYR A 202 -7.63 32.78 -29.01
CA TYR A 202 -7.10 32.43 -30.32
C TYR A 202 -6.71 30.96 -30.45
N ASP A 203 -7.22 30.10 -29.49
CA ASP A 203 -6.91 28.67 -29.40
C ASP A 203 -5.39 28.36 -29.23
N LEU A 204 -4.66 29.27 -28.56
CA LEU A 204 -3.23 29.17 -28.24
C LEU A 204 -3.00 28.92 -26.75
#